data_8049f75ba0888d8889b123cf04cd1ce0
#
_entry.id   8049f75ba0888d8889b123cf04cd1ce0
#
_cell.length_a   1.000
_cell.length_b   1.000
_cell.length_c   1.000
_cell.angle_alpha   90.00
_cell.angle_beta   90.00
_cell.angle_gamma   90.00
#
_symmetry.space_group_name_H-M   'P 1'
#
loop_
_entity.id
_entity.type
_entity.pdbx_description
1 polymer ?
#
loop_
_entity_poly.entity_id
_entity_poly.type
_entity_poly.pdbx_seq_one_letter_code
_entity_poly.pdbx_strand_id
1 'polypeptide(L)'
;GNRNDAVVINGNHCVIKNCRLVDICGWAIKMKGENNIVYGCDVSRTGEGGISLEGGDRDTLTHANNIAENNYVHDWSELFRTYHAGIAVSGCGNIVRHNELANSPHLAITHPGNEHLVEYNYLHEVVQESHDAGAIYTGLDGAAHGTVTRYNFLKNVGNDKYFPCGIYWDDTLSGQTAYGNVLYNVTGKAFLVGGGRDNVVFNNIMINSEYPILFDDRLRDGMLNNGWFKGFGNMINTVRKHPVDSEPWKSRYPHLSMIKGEDADPEDIDYAANPSYAVVKNNVCVCKEDWGFFIADSVKKFGTVENNLLYSDESECIANEKFELKPEVKEK
;
A
#
# COMPACT_ATOMS: atom_id res chain seq x y z
N GLY A 1 -18.28 -15.03 24.68
CA GLY A 1 -17.86 -14.12 23.62
C GLY A 1 -18.89 -14.03 22.51
N ASN A 2 -18.91 -12.91 21.83
CA ASN A 2 -19.77 -12.72 20.65
C ASN A 2 -19.23 -13.58 19.50
N ARG A 3 -20.11 -14.28 18.79
CA ARG A 3 -19.73 -15.15 17.66
C ARG A 3 -19.64 -14.39 16.32
N ASN A 4 -20.04 -13.13 16.29
CA ASN A 4 -20.10 -12.27 15.11
C ASN A 4 -19.34 -10.97 15.35
N ASP A 5 -19.47 -10.04 14.42
CA ASP A 5 -18.99 -8.67 14.57
C ASP A 5 -19.61 -7.97 15.79
N ALA A 6 -18.86 -7.16 16.50
CA ALA A 6 -19.37 -6.56 17.74
C ALA A 6 -20.23 -5.32 17.47
N VAL A 7 -19.79 -4.44 16.57
CA VAL A 7 -20.51 -3.22 16.21
C VAL A 7 -20.63 -3.15 14.70
N VAL A 8 -21.87 -3.10 14.18
CA VAL A 8 -22.17 -2.94 12.74
C VAL A 8 -23.08 -1.74 12.58
N ILE A 9 -22.63 -0.76 11.80
CA ILE A 9 -23.37 0.48 11.53
C ILE A 9 -23.49 0.66 10.02
N ASN A 10 -24.73 0.80 9.55
CA ASN A 10 -25.04 1.23 8.19
C ASN A 10 -25.71 2.62 8.30
N GLY A 11 -24.95 3.67 8.08
CA GLY A 11 -25.45 5.04 8.25
C GLY A 11 -24.34 6.07 8.12
N ASN A 12 -24.71 7.32 8.16
CA ASN A 12 -23.81 8.45 8.00
C ASN A 12 -23.69 9.25 9.32
N HIS A 13 -22.58 9.98 9.47
CA HIS A 13 -22.31 10.87 10.59
C HIS A 13 -22.34 10.16 11.97
N CYS A 14 -22.01 8.86 12.01
CA CYS A 14 -21.94 8.09 13.24
C CYS A 14 -20.53 8.17 13.83
N VAL A 15 -20.46 8.20 15.15
CA VAL A 15 -19.19 8.30 15.88
C VAL A 15 -19.09 7.18 16.93
N ILE A 16 -18.01 6.40 16.87
CA ILE A 16 -17.58 5.48 17.94
C ILE A 16 -16.32 6.10 18.55
N LYS A 17 -16.36 6.39 19.84
CA LYS A 17 -15.29 7.14 20.50
C LYS A 17 -14.95 6.59 21.88
N ASN A 18 -13.64 6.48 22.17
CA ASN A 18 -13.11 6.13 23.48
C ASN A 18 -13.69 4.82 24.04
N CYS A 19 -13.87 3.83 23.18
CA CYS A 19 -14.40 2.53 23.52
C CYS A 19 -13.28 1.49 23.62
N ARG A 20 -13.47 0.51 24.48
CA ARG A 20 -12.65 -0.69 24.53
C ARG A 20 -13.44 -1.89 24.01
N LEU A 21 -12.94 -2.53 22.95
CA LEU A 21 -13.57 -3.67 22.27
C LEU A 21 -12.58 -4.85 22.27
N VAL A 22 -12.90 -5.87 23.03
CA VAL A 22 -11.96 -6.95 23.35
C VAL A 22 -12.66 -8.32 23.30
N ASP A 23 -11.94 -9.37 22.90
CA ASP A 23 -12.43 -10.76 22.88
C ASP A 23 -13.64 -10.95 21.95
N ILE A 24 -13.51 -10.53 20.68
CA ILE A 24 -14.57 -10.54 19.68
C ILE A 24 -14.23 -11.58 18.60
N CYS A 25 -15.15 -12.50 18.28
CA CYS A 25 -14.88 -13.55 17.29
C CYS A 25 -14.84 -13.05 15.84
N GLY A 26 -15.55 -11.99 15.50
CA GLY A 26 -15.56 -11.35 14.18
C GLY A 26 -14.74 -10.06 14.16
N TRP A 27 -15.21 -9.08 13.40
CA TRP A 27 -14.67 -7.70 13.41
C TRP A 27 -15.14 -6.94 14.63
N ALA A 28 -14.28 -6.10 15.19
CA ALA A 28 -14.70 -5.24 16.29
C ALA A 28 -15.69 -4.16 15.82
N ILE A 29 -15.38 -3.47 14.74
CA ILE A 29 -16.20 -2.38 14.21
C ILE A 29 -16.29 -2.49 12.68
N LYS A 30 -17.53 -2.46 12.16
CA LYS A 30 -17.80 -2.31 10.73
C LYS A 30 -18.78 -1.17 10.52
N MET A 31 -18.37 -0.18 9.74
CA MET A 31 -19.20 0.98 9.39
C MET A 31 -19.29 1.14 7.89
N LYS A 32 -20.51 1.30 7.39
CA LYS A 32 -20.79 1.58 5.99
C LYS A 32 -21.60 2.86 5.86
N GLY A 33 -21.13 3.79 5.02
CA GLY A 33 -21.75 5.08 4.77
C GLY A 33 -20.70 6.19 4.68
N GLU A 34 -21.06 7.39 5.07
CA GLU A 34 -20.24 8.59 4.90
C GLU A 34 -20.10 9.39 6.20
N ASN A 35 -18.96 10.09 6.33
CA ASN A 35 -18.67 10.96 7.47
C ASN A 35 -18.74 10.23 8.83
N ASN A 36 -18.40 8.96 8.85
CA ASN A 36 -18.35 8.17 10.08
C ASN A 36 -16.95 8.26 10.71
N ILE A 37 -16.88 8.21 12.06
CA ILE A 37 -15.63 8.36 12.78
C ILE A 37 -15.47 7.25 13.83
N VAL A 38 -14.31 6.60 13.82
CA VAL A 38 -13.83 5.75 14.92
C VAL A 38 -12.61 6.43 15.53
N TYR A 39 -12.70 6.87 16.78
CA TYR A 39 -11.69 7.69 17.41
C TYR A 39 -11.33 7.23 18.82
N GLY A 40 -10.03 7.11 19.11
CA GLY A 40 -9.53 6.88 20.47
C GLY A 40 -9.97 5.55 21.08
N CYS A 41 -10.19 4.53 20.25
CA CYS A 41 -10.63 3.21 20.70
C CYS A 41 -9.43 2.27 20.93
N ASP A 42 -9.56 1.38 21.89
CA ASP A 42 -8.68 0.25 22.14
C ASP A 42 -9.40 -1.02 21.63
N VAL A 43 -8.85 -1.62 20.56
CA VAL A 43 -9.43 -2.79 19.88
C VAL A 43 -8.42 -3.93 19.93
N SER A 44 -8.80 -5.04 20.56
CA SER A 44 -7.85 -6.16 20.69
C SER A 44 -8.51 -7.53 20.76
N ARG A 45 -7.70 -8.55 20.47
CA ARG A 45 -8.06 -9.98 20.47
C ARG A 45 -9.36 -10.23 19.69
N THR A 46 -9.31 -9.86 18.40
CA THR A 46 -10.40 -10.13 17.48
C THR A 46 -10.10 -11.38 16.65
N GLY A 47 -11.12 -12.17 16.39
CA GLY A 47 -10.99 -13.36 15.54
C GLY A 47 -10.76 -13.04 14.07
N GLU A 48 -11.33 -11.93 13.61
CA GLU A 48 -11.14 -11.34 12.30
C GLU A 48 -10.37 -10.01 12.43
N GLY A 49 -10.76 -8.96 11.70
CA GLY A 49 -10.09 -7.67 11.73
C GLY A 49 -10.55 -6.74 12.86
N GLY A 50 -9.92 -5.58 12.96
CA GLY A 50 -10.25 -4.56 13.95
C GLY A 50 -11.36 -3.63 13.48
N ILE A 51 -11.05 -2.68 12.61
CA ILE A 51 -11.95 -1.61 12.15
C ILE A 51 -12.11 -1.69 10.63
N SER A 52 -13.34 -1.69 10.14
CA SER A 52 -13.67 -1.64 8.71
C SER A 52 -14.57 -0.44 8.41
N LEU A 53 -14.14 0.41 7.48
CA LEU A 53 -14.88 1.59 7.02
C LEU A 53 -15.09 1.50 5.51
N GLU A 54 -16.34 1.43 5.07
CA GLU A 54 -16.73 1.34 3.65
C GLU A 54 -17.58 2.56 3.27
N GLY A 55 -17.22 3.24 2.17
CA GLY A 55 -18.06 4.33 1.64
C GLY A 55 -17.39 5.14 0.55
N GLY A 56 -18.16 6.10 0.02
CA GLY A 56 -17.78 6.91 -1.12
C GLY A 56 -18.08 6.21 -2.45
N ASP A 57 -18.13 7.01 -3.49
CA ASP A 57 -18.46 6.53 -4.84
C ASP A 57 -17.24 6.67 -5.75
N ARG A 58 -16.77 5.53 -6.24
CA ARG A 58 -15.61 5.46 -7.13
C ARG A 58 -15.91 6.00 -8.53
N ASP A 59 -17.13 5.88 -9.03
CA ASP A 59 -17.46 6.34 -10.39
C ASP A 59 -17.47 7.87 -10.48
N THR A 60 -17.93 8.53 -9.44
CA THR A 60 -17.94 9.98 -9.33
C THR A 60 -16.76 10.56 -8.57
N LEU A 61 -15.88 9.70 -8.01
CA LEU A 61 -14.79 10.06 -7.11
C LEU A 61 -15.27 10.93 -5.93
N THR A 62 -16.46 10.60 -5.41
CA THR A 62 -17.03 11.27 -4.24
C THR A 62 -16.53 10.65 -2.97
N HIS A 63 -15.90 11.44 -2.12
CA HIS A 63 -15.31 10.99 -0.87
C HIS A 63 -16.35 10.63 0.19
N ALA A 64 -16.18 9.49 0.84
CA ALA A 64 -16.96 9.13 2.02
C ALA A 64 -16.55 9.93 3.26
N ASN A 65 -15.30 10.37 3.34
CA ASN A 65 -14.74 11.03 4.52
C ASN A 65 -14.92 10.26 5.84
N ASN A 66 -14.96 8.92 5.79
CA ASN A 66 -14.90 8.12 7.00
C ASN A 66 -13.48 8.16 7.58
N ILE A 67 -13.36 8.21 8.90
CA ILE A 67 -12.07 8.41 9.57
C ILE A 67 -11.87 7.35 10.66
N ALA A 68 -10.75 6.63 10.61
CA ALA A 68 -10.18 5.89 11.73
C ALA A 68 -8.98 6.67 12.28
N GLU A 69 -9.09 7.23 13.48
CA GLU A 69 -8.09 8.13 14.03
C GLU A 69 -7.79 7.86 15.51
N ASN A 70 -6.51 7.89 15.84
CA ASN A 70 -6.01 7.79 17.22
C ASN A 70 -6.48 6.51 17.95
N ASN A 71 -6.62 5.39 17.21
CA ASN A 71 -6.99 4.11 17.79
C ASN A 71 -5.74 3.28 18.06
N TYR A 72 -5.80 2.42 19.09
CA TYR A 72 -4.86 1.34 19.31
C TYR A 72 -5.51 0.02 18.93
N VAL A 73 -5.01 -0.61 17.87
CA VAL A 73 -5.53 -1.88 17.34
C VAL A 73 -4.44 -2.92 17.44
N HIS A 74 -4.65 -3.99 18.21
CA HIS A 74 -3.61 -4.97 18.44
C HIS A 74 -4.15 -6.38 18.66
N ASP A 75 -3.31 -7.39 18.40
CA ASP A 75 -3.64 -8.80 18.57
C ASP A 75 -4.95 -9.18 17.84
N TRP A 76 -5.09 -8.76 16.57
CA TRP A 76 -6.24 -9.12 15.74
C TRP A 76 -5.95 -10.37 14.90
N SER A 77 -6.98 -10.89 14.19
CA SER A 77 -6.91 -12.08 13.33
C SER A 77 -6.51 -13.35 14.10
N GLU A 78 -7.01 -13.53 15.31
CA GLU A 78 -6.69 -14.71 16.13
C GLU A 78 -7.29 -16.00 15.57
N LEU A 79 -8.44 -15.93 14.87
CA LEU A 79 -9.11 -17.09 14.26
C LEU A 79 -8.85 -17.18 12.76
N PHE A 80 -8.98 -16.07 12.05
CA PHE A 80 -8.72 -15.97 10.63
C PHE A 80 -7.38 -15.28 10.41
N ARG A 81 -6.32 -16.08 10.31
CA ARG A 81 -4.92 -15.61 10.36
C ARG A 81 -4.48 -14.79 9.14
N THR A 82 -5.25 -14.78 8.05
CA THR A 82 -4.87 -14.12 6.80
C THR A 82 -6.00 -13.22 6.27
N TYR A 83 -5.63 -12.16 5.54
CA TYR A 83 -6.51 -11.23 4.82
C TYR A 83 -7.57 -10.50 5.66
N HIS A 84 -7.40 -10.42 6.98
CA HIS A 84 -8.21 -9.61 7.87
C HIS A 84 -7.31 -8.52 8.49
N ALA A 85 -7.54 -7.27 8.12
CA ALA A 85 -6.70 -6.15 8.53
C ALA A 85 -7.04 -5.63 9.91
N GLY A 86 -6.05 -5.05 10.60
CA GLY A 86 -6.31 -4.23 11.78
C GLY A 86 -7.25 -3.06 11.46
N ILE A 87 -6.97 -2.35 10.35
CA ILE A 87 -7.86 -1.33 9.80
C ILE A 87 -8.03 -1.56 8.29
N ALA A 88 -9.27 -1.69 7.84
CA ALA A 88 -9.65 -1.80 6.43
C ALA A 88 -10.50 -0.59 6.02
N VAL A 89 -10.13 0.06 4.92
CA VAL A 89 -10.97 1.07 4.28
C VAL A 89 -11.26 0.69 2.85
N SER A 90 -12.45 1.00 2.32
CA SER A 90 -12.81 0.70 0.93
C SER A 90 -13.76 1.73 0.35
N GLY A 91 -13.79 1.82 -0.98
CA GLY A 91 -14.60 2.79 -1.72
C GLY A 91 -13.79 4.00 -2.16
N CYS A 92 -14.14 5.21 -1.74
CA CYS A 92 -13.45 6.43 -2.15
C CYS A 92 -13.28 7.42 -0.98
N GLY A 93 -12.05 7.95 -0.83
CA GLY A 93 -11.79 9.10 0.05
C GLY A 93 -11.98 8.83 1.55
N ASN A 94 -11.54 7.69 2.07
CA ASN A 94 -11.50 7.39 3.50
C ASN A 94 -10.11 7.69 4.10
N ILE A 95 -10.04 7.91 5.40
CA ILE A 95 -8.85 8.38 6.11
C ILE A 95 -8.49 7.44 7.26
N VAL A 96 -7.22 7.02 7.30
CA VAL A 96 -6.63 6.22 8.38
C VAL A 96 -5.42 6.99 8.91
N ARG A 97 -5.54 7.56 10.10
CA ARG A 97 -4.46 8.41 10.63
C ARG A 97 -4.26 8.33 12.13
N HIS A 98 -3.01 8.58 12.54
CA HIS A 98 -2.61 8.64 13.96
C HIS A 98 -2.97 7.37 14.74
N ASN A 99 -3.08 6.21 14.09
CA ASN A 99 -3.35 4.95 14.77
C ASN A 99 -2.06 4.23 15.12
N GLU A 100 -2.09 3.45 16.19
CA GLU A 100 -1.09 2.46 16.51
C GLU A 100 -1.65 1.06 16.20
N LEU A 101 -0.93 0.26 15.41
CA LEU A 101 -1.30 -1.11 15.05
C LEU A 101 -0.17 -2.06 15.40
N ALA A 102 -0.46 -3.10 16.19
CA ALA A 102 0.58 -3.99 16.71
C ALA A 102 0.17 -5.47 16.77
N ASN A 103 1.18 -6.34 16.73
CA ASN A 103 1.07 -7.78 17.02
C ASN A 103 0.08 -8.50 16.10
N SER A 104 0.37 -8.60 14.81
CA SER A 104 -0.52 -9.30 13.89
C SER A 104 0.14 -10.42 13.10
N PRO A 105 -0.61 -11.46 12.73
CA PRO A 105 -0.12 -12.53 11.88
C PRO A 105 0.05 -12.10 10.41
N HIS A 106 -0.78 -11.17 9.94
CA HIS A 106 -0.88 -10.74 8.55
C HIS A 106 -0.98 -9.21 8.46
N LEU A 107 -1.60 -8.68 7.41
CA LEU A 107 -1.65 -7.25 7.08
C LEU A 107 -2.26 -6.36 8.18
N ALA A 108 -1.72 -5.15 8.34
CA ALA A 108 -2.22 -4.19 9.31
C ALA A 108 -3.25 -3.23 8.72
N ILE A 109 -2.95 -2.63 7.55
CA ILE A 109 -3.88 -1.72 6.87
C ILE A 109 -4.11 -2.21 5.43
N THR A 110 -5.38 -2.21 5.01
CA THR A 110 -5.75 -2.41 3.61
C THR A 110 -6.69 -1.29 3.13
N HIS A 111 -6.56 -0.90 1.85
CA HIS A 111 -7.23 0.29 1.31
C HIS A 111 -7.70 0.15 -0.14
N PRO A 112 -8.47 -0.89 -0.51
CA PRO A 112 -8.97 -1.01 -1.87
C PRO A 112 -9.91 0.14 -2.24
N GLY A 113 -9.69 0.73 -3.41
CA GLY A 113 -10.46 1.83 -3.95
C GLY A 113 -9.63 3.05 -4.32
N ASN A 114 -10.21 4.25 -4.19
CA ASN A 114 -9.61 5.48 -4.69
C ASN A 114 -9.46 6.56 -3.62
N GLU A 115 -8.43 7.38 -3.77
CA GLU A 115 -8.28 8.65 -3.05
C GLU A 115 -8.29 8.52 -1.51
N HIS A 116 -7.85 7.37 -0.99
CA HIS A 116 -7.69 7.19 0.46
C HIS A 116 -6.45 7.94 0.97
N LEU A 117 -6.49 8.29 2.26
CA LEU A 117 -5.35 8.88 2.95
C LEU A 117 -4.94 8.00 4.13
N VAL A 118 -3.71 7.48 4.08
CA VAL A 118 -3.10 6.66 5.15
C VAL A 118 -1.88 7.40 5.68
N GLU A 119 -2.01 8.04 6.86
CA GLU A 119 -0.96 8.93 7.33
C GLU A 119 -0.73 8.90 8.85
N TYR A 120 0.52 9.16 9.25
CA TYR A 120 0.92 9.29 10.66
C TYR A 120 0.55 8.07 11.52
N ASN A 121 0.48 6.87 10.93
CA ASN A 121 0.25 5.66 11.70
C ASN A 121 1.58 5.04 12.15
N TYR A 122 1.56 4.40 13.32
CA TYR A 122 2.65 3.59 13.83
C TYR A 122 2.25 2.11 13.75
N LEU A 123 2.99 1.34 12.93
CA LEU A 123 2.76 -0.10 12.74
C LEU A 123 3.99 -0.85 13.23
N HIS A 124 3.81 -1.79 14.16
CA HIS A 124 4.94 -2.55 14.66
C HIS A 124 4.59 -3.98 15.06
N GLU A 125 5.58 -4.88 14.94
CA GLU A 125 5.41 -6.33 15.15
C GLU A 125 4.22 -6.89 14.36
N VAL A 126 4.08 -6.47 13.10
CA VAL A 126 2.99 -6.89 12.21
C VAL A 126 3.50 -7.84 11.12
N VAL A 127 2.59 -8.56 10.49
CA VAL A 127 2.87 -9.58 9.44
C VAL A 127 3.84 -10.67 9.94
N GLN A 128 3.59 -11.19 11.12
CA GLN A 128 4.50 -12.12 11.79
C GLN A 128 4.38 -13.57 11.35
N GLU A 129 3.42 -13.93 10.45
CA GLU A 129 3.14 -15.32 10.06
C GLU A 129 2.95 -15.51 8.54
N SER A 130 3.43 -14.59 7.72
CA SER A 130 3.26 -14.67 6.26
C SER A 130 4.44 -14.08 5.50
N HIS A 131 4.76 -14.66 4.33
CA HIS A 131 5.73 -14.11 3.38
C HIS A 131 5.07 -13.16 2.37
N ASP A 132 3.92 -13.59 1.80
CA ASP A 132 3.22 -12.88 0.74
C ASP A 132 2.14 -11.97 1.31
N ALA A 133 2.58 -10.94 1.99
CA ALA A 133 1.73 -9.93 2.62
C ALA A 133 2.53 -8.65 2.87
N GLY A 134 1.84 -7.54 3.10
CA GLY A 134 2.43 -6.27 3.47
C GLY A 134 1.78 -5.68 4.72
N ALA A 135 2.51 -4.89 5.49
CA ALA A 135 1.92 -4.18 6.63
C ALA A 135 0.84 -3.20 6.14
N ILE A 136 1.12 -2.47 5.04
CA ILE A 136 0.10 -1.72 4.28
C ILE A 136 -0.01 -2.40 2.92
N TYR A 137 -1.18 -2.95 2.60
CA TYR A 137 -1.36 -3.83 1.45
C TYR A 137 -2.64 -3.54 0.67
N THR A 138 -2.52 -3.50 -0.65
CA THR A 138 -3.64 -3.54 -1.60
C THR A 138 -3.12 -4.02 -2.95
N GLY A 139 -3.97 -4.66 -3.77
CA GLY A 139 -3.57 -5.18 -5.08
C GLY A 139 -4.72 -5.32 -6.07
N LEU A 140 -4.38 -5.76 -7.30
CA LEU A 140 -5.31 -6.23 -8.32
C LEU A 140 -6.23 -5.17 -8.94
N ASP A 141 -5.91 -3.89 -8.86
CA ASP A 141 -6.79 -2.83 -9.35
C ASP A 141 -6.02 -1.74 -10.11
N GLY A 142 -6.11 -1.77 -11.43
CA GLY A 142 -5.52 -0.76 -12.32
C GLY A 142 -6.16 0.62 -12.23
N ALA A 143 -7.35 0.73 -11.64
CA ALA A 143 -8.08 1.99 -11.46
C ALA A 143 -7.96 2.59 -10.05
N ALA A 144 -7.24 1.98 -9.13
CA ALA A 144 -7.16 2.41 -7.73
C ALA A 144 -6.29 3.68 -7.53
N HIS A 145 -6.55 4.73 -8.27
CA HIS A 145 -5.74 5.95 -8.28
C HIS A 145 -6.04 6.91 -7.12
N GLY A 146 -5.02 7.70 -6.76
CA GLY A 146 -5.15 8.84 -5.86
C GLY A 146 -4.95 8.55 -4.39
N THR A 147 -4.75 7.30 -3.99
CA THR A 147 -4.43 6.98 -2.59
C THR A 147 -3.02 7.46 -2.23
N VAL A 148 -2.93 8.09 -1.07
CA VAL A 148 -1.68 8.63 -0.51
C VAL A 148 -1.35 7.94 0.80
N THR A 149 -0.16 7.32 0.85
CA THR A 149 0.42 6.70 2.05
C THR A 149 1.63 7.53 2.49
N ARG A 150 1.52 8.28 3.60
CA ARG A 150 2.57 9.21 3.98
C ARG A 150 2.79 9.32 5.49
N TYR A 151 4.03 9.65 5.86
CA TYR A 151 4.43 9.94 7.24
C TYR A 151 4.09 8.81 8.22
N ASN A 152 4.00 7.57 7.75
CA ASN A 152 3.83 6.41 8.60
C ASN A 152 5.18 5.92 9.09
N PHE A 153 5.19 5.36 10.30
CA PHE A 153 6.35 4.65 10.83
C PHE A 153 6.02 3.16 10.92
N LEU A 154 6.76 2.35 10.15
CA LEU A 154 6.67 0.89 10.17
C LEU A 154 7.93 0.34 10.82
N LYS A 155 7.76 -0.53 11.83
CA LYS A 155 8.86 -1.10 12.58
C LYS A 155 8.66 -2.59 12.83
N ASN A 156 9.72 -3.40 12.63
CA ASN A 156 9.70 -4.83 12.91
C ASN A 156 8.56 -5.55 12.16
N VAL A 157 8.55 -5.41 10.82
CA VAL A 157 7.61 -6.09 9.93
C VAL A 157 8.21 -7.45 9.53
N GLY A 158 7.50 -8.54 9.84
CA GLY A 158 8.04 -9.89 9.72
C GLY A 158 8.99 -10.27 10.86
N ASN A 159 9.67 -11.39 10.70
CA ASN A 159 10.62 -11.93 11.67
C ASN A 159 11.63 -12.87 10.99
N ASP A 160 12.49 -13.55 11.73
CA ASP A 160 13.54 -14.44 11.20
C ASP A 160 13.01 -15.61 10.35
N LYS A 161 11.73 -15.88 10.41
CA LYS A 161 11.09 -16.96 9.65
C LYS A 161 10.28 -16.46 8.45
N TYR A 162 9.73 -15.26 8.54
CA TYR A 162 8.83 -14.69 7.54
C TYR A 162 9.38 -13.37 7.00
N PHE A 163 9.40 -13.23 5.68
CA PHE A 163 9.98 -12.11 4.94
C PHE A 163 8.92 -11.34 4.13
N PRO A 164 7.96 -10.71 4.81
CA PRO A 164 6.89 -9.95 4.15
C PRO A 164 7.37 -8.59 3.65
N CYS A 165 6.41 -7.79 3.19
CA CYS A 165 6.66 -6.42 2.75
C CYS A 165 6.20 -5.39 3.78
N GLY A 166 6.83 -4.22 3.76
CA GLY A 166 6.36 -3.06 4.51
C GLY A 166 5.13 -2.46 3.85
N ILE A 167 5.32 -1.80 2.70
CA ILE A 167 4.25 -1.32 1.84
C ILE A 167 4.24 -2.16 0.56
N TYR A 168 3.10 -2.79 0.28
CA TYR A 168 2.96 -3.71 -0.84
C TYR A 168 1.78 -3.31 -1.74
N TRP A 169 2.11 -2.84 -2.91
CA TRP A 169 1.20 -2.59 -4.02
C TRP A 169 1.28 -3.76 -4.98
N ASP A 170 0.34 -4.70 -4.81
CA ASP A 170 0.41 -5.99 -5.44
C ASP A 170 -0.28 -6.00 -6.81
N ASP A 171 0.14 -6.92 -7.65
CA ASP A 171 -0.40 -7.29 -8.96
C ASP A 171 -1.19 -6.17 -9.67
N THR A 172 -0.49 -5.37 -10.45
CA THR A 172 -1.07 -4.30 -11.29
C THR A 172 -1.72 -3.13 -10.55
N LEU A 173 -1.62 -3.05 -9.22
CA LEU A 173 -2.15 -1.88 -8.49
C LEU A 173 -1.50 -0.60 -9.01
N SER A 174 -2.34 0.36 -9.37
CA SER A 174 -1.87 1.57 -10.06
C SER A 174 -2.28 2.85 -9.33
N GLY A 175 -1.56 3.96 -9.63
CA GLY A 175 -1.93 5.30 -9.18
C GLY A 175 -1.73 5.58 -7.69
N GLN A 176 -0.83 4.86 -7.05
CA GLN A 176 -0.52 5.01 -5.63
C GLN A 176 0.62 6.01 -5.41
N THR A 177 0.59 6.73 -4.30
CA THR A 177 1.66 7.66 -3.91
C THR A 177 2.11 7.38 -2.49
N ALA A 178 3.42 7.16 -2.27
CA ALA A 178 4.01 6.99 -0.95
C ALA A 178 5.18 7.95 -0.73
N TYR A 179 5.12 8.75 0.34
CA TYR A 179 6.23 9.63 0.70
C TYR A 179 6.32 9.93 2.19
N GLY A 180 7.54 10.29 2.62
CA GLY A 180 7.80 10.67 4.00
C GLY A 180 7.63 9.54 5.02
N ASN A 181 7.51 8.28 4.55
CA ASN A 181 7.40 7.14 5.44
C ASN A 181 8.79 6.73 5.94
N VAL A 182 8.84 6.20 7.15
CA VAL A 182 10.02 5.55 7.72
C VAL A 182 9.71 4.07 7.92
N LEU A 183 10.53 3.21 7.31
CA LEU A 183 10.42 1.76 7.43
C LEU A 183 11.72 1.23 8.07
N TYR A 184 11.58 0.63 9.24
CA TYR A 184 12.72 0.16 10.03
C TYR A 184 12.57 -1.32 10.41
N ASN A 185 13.56 -2.15 10.08
CA ASN A 185 13.52 -3.60 10.28
C ASN A 185 12.32 -4.25 9.57
N VAL A 186 12.28 -4.17 8.24
CA VAL A 186 11.38 -4.98 7.41
C VAL A 186 12.18 -6.19 6.91
N THR A 187 11.84 -7.38 7.33
CA THR A 187 12.66 -8.57 7.05
C THR A 187 12.68 -8.98 5.57
N GLY A 188 11.72 -8.54 4.77
CA GLY A 188 11.69 -8.72 3.32
C GLY A 188 11.86 -7.39 2.57
N LYS A 189 10.85 -7.00 1.78
CA LYS A 189 10.89 -5.78 0.96
C LYS A 189 10.28 -4.61 1.72
N ALA A 190 11.02 -3.50 1.89
CA ALA A 190 10.40 -2.32 2.50
C ALA A 190 9.28 -1.78 1.60
N PHE A 191 9.52 -1.67 0.28
CA PHE A 191 8.50 -1.46 -0.74
C PHE A 191 8.51 -2.58 -1.76
N LEU A 192 7.33 -3.14 -2.06
CA LEU A 192 7.12 -3.98 -3.24
C LEU A 192 6.02 -3.36 -4.10
N VAL A 193 6.35 -3.07 -5.36
CA VAL A 193 5.43 -2.61 -6.39
C VAL A 193 5.38 -3.65 -7.49
N GLY A 194 4.29 -4.40 -7.54
CA GLY A 194 4.08 -5.54 -8.44
C GLY A 194 3.51 -5.13 -9.79
N GLY A 195 4.31 -4.48 -10.63
CA GLY A 195 3.83 -3.91 -11.88
C GLY A 195 2.94 -2.68 -11.63
N GLY A 196 1.91 -2.46 -12.45
CA GLY A 196 1.05 -1.28 -12.34
C GLY A 196 1.72 -0.01 -12.86
N ARG A 197 0.93 1.03 -13.05
CA ARG A 197 1.36 2.31 -13.64
C ARG A 197 1.00 3.49 -12.75
N ASP A 198 1.57 4.66 -13.00
CA ASP A 198 1.31 5.88 -12.23
C ASP A 198 1.65 5.78 -10.72
N ASN A 199 2.52 4.83 -10.34
CA ASN A 199 2.93 4.62 -8.95
C ASN A 199 4.11 5.52 -8.58
N VAL A 200 4.04 6.19 -7.43
CA VAL A 200 5.02 7.21 -7.02
C VAL A 200 5.56 6.90 -5.62
N VAL A 201 6.87 6.65 -5.52
CA VAL A 201 7.60 6.37 -4.27
C VAL A 201 8.72 7.39 -4.11
N PHE A 202 8.57 8.36 -3.20
CA PHE A 202 9.57 9.40 -3.04
C PHE A 202 9.76 9.89 -1.61
N ASN A 203 10.95 10.38 -1.29
CA ASN A 203 11.27 10.94 0.03
C ASN A 203 10.96 10.00 1.20
N ASN A 204 11.13 8.68 1.03
CA ASN A 204 11.00 7.72 2.12
C ASN A 204 12.37 7.33 2.67
N ILE A 205 12.39 6.87 3.92
CA ILE A 205 13.58 6.35 4.59
C ILE A 205 13.35 4.87 4.91
N MET A 206 14.21 4.01 4.42
CA MET A 206 14.16 2.56 4.63
C MET A 206 15.46 2.11 5.30
N ILE A 207 15.35 1.48 6.45
CA ILE A 207 16.51 1.05 7.24
C ILE A 207 16.35 -0.42 7.57
N ASN A 208 17.38 -1.20 7.24
CA ASN A 208 17.49 -2.61 7.56
C ASN A 208 16.32 -3.44 6.98
N SER A 209 16.29 -3.52 5.64
CA SER A 209 15.41 -4.41 4.87
C SER A 209 16.24 -5.25 3.90
N GLU A 210 15.73 -6.43 3.51
CA GLU A 210 16.37 -7.27 2.49
C GLU A 210 16.41 -6.50 1.15
N TYR A 211 15.26 -6.03 0.68
CA TYR A 211 15.15 -5.15 -0.48
C TYR A 211 14.50 -3.83 -0.07
N PRO A 212 15.20 -2.69 -0.17
CA PRO A 212 14.58 -1.40 0.11
C PRO A 212 13.40 -1.10 -0.81
N ILE A 213 13.61 -1.28 -2.12
CA ILE A 213 12.55 -1.13 -3.13
C ILE A 213 12.70 -2.26 -4.15
N LEU A 214 11.64 -3.04 -4.30
CA LEU A 214 11.45 -3.95 -5.40
C LEU A 214 10.29 -3.42 -6.25
N PHE A 215 10.57 -2.99 -7.48
CA PHE A 215 9.57 -2.56 -8.46
C PHE A 215 9.77 -3.38 -9.72
N ASP A 216 8.93 -4.39 -9.90
CA ASP A 216 8.99 -5.30 -11.03
C ASP A 216 8.01 -4.87 -12.17
N ASP A 217 8.09 -5.59 -13.28
CA ASP A 217 7.22 -5.41 -14.42
C ASP A 217 6.47 -6.71 -14.77
N ARG A 218 6.03 -7.43 -13.72
CA ARG A 218 5.41 -8.76 -13.77
C ARG A 218 4.26 -8.90 -14.76
N LEU A 219 3.63 -7.82 -15.17
CA LEU A 219 2.62 -7.83 -16.22
C LEU A 219 3.27 -7.87 -17.61
N ARG A 220 4.36 -7.13 -17.81
CA ARG A 220 5.09 -7.05 -19.08
C ARG A 220 5.89 -8.33 -19.35
N ASP A 221 6.56 -8.88 -18.37
CA ASP A 221 7.34 -10.12 -18.49
C ASP A 221 6.47 -11.36 -18.69
N GLY A 222 5.15 -11.22 -18.57
CA GLY A 222 4.18 -12.28 -18.77
C GLY A 222 3.94 -13.17 -17.53
N MET A 223 4.58 -12.90 -16.40
CA MET A 223 4.42 -13.69 -15.18
C MET A 223 2.95 -13.78 -14.76
N LEU A 224 2.20 -12.68 -14.86
CA LEU A 224 0.78 -12.62 -14.51
C LEU A 224 -0.16 -13.13 -15.61
N ASN A 225 0.34 -13.43 -16.81
CA ASN A 225 -0.49 -13.92 -17.92
C ASN A 225 -0.60 -15.45 -17.94
N ASN A 226 0.11 -16.14 -17.06
CA ASN A 226 0.13 -17.58 -16.97
C ASN A 226 -0.88 -18.10 -15.92
N GLY A 227 -1.70 -19.09 -16.32
CA GLY A 227 -2.60 -19.80 -15.41
C GLY A 227 -3.92 -19.09 -15.12
N TRP A 228 -4.32 -19.06 -13.87
CA TRP A 228 -5.63 -18.59 -13.40
C TRP A 228 -5.79 -17.06 -13.42
N PHE A 229 -4.70 -16.32 -13.34
CA PHE A 229 -4.70 -14.87 -13.33
C PHE A 229 -4.31 -14.32 -14.72
N LYS A 230 -5.26 -13.69 -15.37
CA LYS A 230 -5.05 -13.02 -16.66
C LYS A 230 -4.74 -11.55 -16.40
N GLY A 231 -3.52 -11.25 -15.96
CA GLY A 231 -3.12 -9.94 -15.46
C GLY A 231 -3.39 -8.80 -16.43
N PHE A 232 -3.10 -9.00 -17.71
CA PHE A 232 -3.37 -8.01 -18.74
C PHE A 232 -4.87 -7.68 -18.85
N GLY A 233 -5.70 -8.72 -18.95
CA GLY A 233 -7.16 -8.55 -18.96
C GLY A 233 -7.67 -7.93 -17.66
N ASN A 234 -7.09 -8.25 -16.52
CA ASN A 234 -7.45 -7.65 -15.24
C ASN A 234 -7.15 -6.14 -15.22
N MET A 235 -5.97 -5.71 -15.66
CA MET A 235 -5.60 -4.29 -15.74
C MET A 235 -6.64 -3.50 -16.55
N ILE A 236 -6.94 -3.93 -17.78
CA ILE A 236 -7.89 -3.25 -18.65
C ILE A 236 -9.32 -3.32 -18.09
N ASN A 237 -9.74 -4.48 -17.56
CA ASN A 237 -11.09 -4.65 -17.06
C ASN A 237 -11.35 -3.83 -15.80
N THR A 238 -10.39 -3.71 -14.89
CA THR A 238 -10.55 -2.87 -13.69
C THR A 238 -10.65 -1.39 -14.05
N VAL A 239 -9.87 -0.94 -15.02
CA VAL A 239 -9.97 0.45 -15.51
C VAL A 239 -11.31 0.71 -16.20
N ARG A 240 -11.74 -0.18 -17.09
CA ARG A 240 -12.99 -0.02 -17.87
C ARG A 240 -14.28 -0.16 -17.04
N LYS A 241 -14.19 -0.62 -15.81
CA LYS A 241 -15.34 -0.61 -14.88
C LYS A 241 -15.76 0.80 -14.47
N HIS A 242 -14.87 1.78 -14.62
CA HIS A 242 -15.09 3.16 -14.20
C HIS A 242 -15.18 4.10 -15.42
N PRO A 243 -15.85 5.24 -15.33
CA PRO A 243 -16.04 6.18 -16.45
C PRO A 243 -14.79 7.03 -16.70
N VAL A 244 -13.64 6.39 -16.96
CA VAL A 244 -12.32 7.04 -17.07
C VAL A 244 -12.21 8.07 -18.21
N ASP A 245 -13.09 7.99 -19.21
CA ASP A 245 -13.18 8.93 -20.34
C ASP A 245 -14.04 10.16 -20.03
N SER A 246 -14.65 10.22 -18.86
CA SER A 246 -15.58 11.27 -18.43
C SER A 246 -15.07 11.97 -17.15
N GLU A 247 -15.63 13.15 -16.85
CA GLU A 247 -15.33 13.85 -15.60
C GLU A 247 -15.97 13.13 -14.39
N PRO A 248 -15.31 13.10 -13.24
CA PRO A 248 -14.04 13.76 -12.88
C PRO A 248 -12.79 12.93 -13.20
N TRP A 249 -12.93 11.68 -13.64
CA TRP A 249 -11.80 10.76 -13.90
C TRP A 249 -10.82 11.32 -14.92
N LYS A 250 -11.34 11.79 -16.04
CA LYS A 250 -10.51 12.28 -17.15
C LYS A 250 -9.59 13.44 -16.76
N SER A 251 -10.06 14.35 -15.92
CA SER A 251 -9.25 15.48 -15.46
C SER A 251 -8.29 15.10 -14.34
N ARG A 252 -8.69 14.19 -13.45
CA ARG A 252 -7.84 13.76 -12.33
C ARG A 252 -6.78 12.72 -12.73
N TYR A 253 -7.13 11.78 -13.62
CA TYR A 253 -6.31 10.63 -14.00
C TYR A 253 -6.28 10.46 -15.52
N PRO A 254 -5.75 11.42 -16.28
CA PRO A 254 -5.83 11.43 -17.75
C PRO A 254 -5.17 10.22 -18.41
N HIS A 255 -4.15 9.63 -17.80
CA HIS A 255 -3.45 8.49 -18.36
C HIS A 255 -4.34 7.24 -18.46
N LEU A 256 -5.37 7.10 -17.61
CA LEU A 256 -6.27 5.94 -17.65
C LEU A 256 -7.09 5.86 -18.95
N SER A 257 -7.49 6.99 -19.51
CA SER A 257 -8.20 7.04 -20.80
C SER A 257 -7.30 6.71 -21.99
N MET A 258 -5.99 6.77 -21.81
CA MET A 258 -5.00 6.53 -22.88
C MET A 258 -4.53 5.06 -22.96
N ILE A 259 -4.89 4.21 -21.99
CA ILE A 259 -4.45 2.82 -21.89
C ILE A 259 -4.82 2.02 -23.15
N LYS A 260 -3.82 1.40 -23.77
CA LYS A 260 -3.93 0.59 -24.97
C LYS A 260 -3.90 -0.91 -24.64
N GLY A 261 -4.65 -1.69 -25.44
CA GLY A 261 -4.79 -3.13 -25.28
C GLY A 261 -3.62 -3.98 -25.79
N GLU A 262 -3.82 -5.29 -25.77
CA GLU A 262 -2.83 -6.30 -26.17
C GLU A 262 -2.31 -6.16 -27.61
N ASP A 263 -3.11 -5.59 -28.51
CA ASP A 263 -2.74 -5.41 -29.92
C ASP A 263 -1.84 -4.16 -30.15
N ALA A 264 -1.59 -3.37 -29.12
CA ALA A 264 -0.74 -2.19 -29.22
C ALA A 264 0.75 -2.57 -29.16
N ASP A 265 1.60 -1.64 -29.64
CA ASP A 265 3.04 -1.80 -29.56
C ASP A 265 3.49 -1.84 -28.08
N PRO A 266 4.18 -2.90 -27.63
CA PRO A 266 4.72 -2.97 -26.27
C PRO A 266 5.72 -1.85 -25.94
N GLU A 267 6.25 -1.17 -26.95
CA GLU A 267 7.13 -0.01 -26.77
C GLU A 267 6.37 1.32 -26.60
N ASP A 268 5.07 1.32 -26.77
CA ASP A 268 4.22 2.48 -26.51
C ASP A 268 4.06 2.71 -25.01
N ILE A 269 4.23 3.96 -24.56
CA ILE A 269 4.11 4.31 -23.14
C ILE A 269 2.72 4.00 -22.55
N ASP A 270 1.69 3.99 -23.39
CA ASP A 270 0.32 3.71 -22.97
C ASP A 270 -0.08 2.22 -23.07
N TYR A 271 0.85 1.34 -23.48
CA TYR A 271 0.61 -0.09 -23.46
C TYR A 271 0.32 -0.56 -22.02
N ALA A 272 -0.81 -1.24 -21.81
CA ALA A 272 -1.34 -1.53 -20.48
C ALA A 272 -0.40 -2.33 -19.57
N ALA A 273 0.50 -3.13 -20.15
CA ALA A 273 1.47 -3.91 -19.37
C ALA A 273 2.70 -3.09 -18.92
N ASN A 274 2.89 -1.88 -19.43
CA ASN A 274 4.04 -1.08 -19.05
C ASN A 274 3.82 -0.41 -17.67
N PRO A 275 4.82 -0.42 -16.79
CA PRO A 275 4.81 0.31 -15.53
C PRO A 275 5.06 1.81 -15.76
N SER A 276 4.23 2.39 -16.62
CA SER A 276 4.42 3.74 -17.15
C SER A 276 4.11 4.81 -16.13
N TYR A 277 4.74 5.97 -16.30
CA TYR A 277 4.59 7.15 -15.44
C TYR A 277 4.98 6.90 -13.98
N ALA A 278 5.67 5.78 -13.70
CA ALA A 278 6.20 5.50 -12.38
C ALA A 278 7.27 6.53 -11.97
N VAL A 279 7.30 6.89 -10.69
CA VAL A 279 8.32 7.79 -10.15
C VAL A 279 8.94 7.17 -8.90
N VAL A 280 10.25 6.94 -8.91
CA VAL A 280 11.01 6.47 -7.76
C VAL A 280 12.16 7.43 -7.52
N LYS A 281 12.05 8.33 -6.53
CA LYS A 281 13.06 9.37 -6.36
C LYS A 281 13.28 9.82 -4.91
N ASN A 282 14.47 10.33 -4.65
CA ASN A 282 14.84 10.94 -3.36
C ASN A 282 14.61 10.02 -2.16
N ASN A 283 14.66 8.70 -2.32
CA ASN A 283 14.55 7.76 -1.22
C ASN A 283 15.92 7.51 -0.61
N VAL A 284 15.97 7.34 0.71
CA VAL A 284 17.20 7.00 1.45
C VAL A 284 17.06 5.59 2.00
N CYS A 285 18.02 4.73 1.69
CA CYS A 285 18.02 3.33 2.06
C CYS A 285 19.33 2.98 2.75
N VAL A 286 19.22 2.35 3.92
CA VAL A 286 20.35 1.81 4.67
C VAL A 286 20.12 0.32 4.87
N CYS A 287 20.94 -0.50 4.25
CA CYS A 287 20.83 -1.96 4.26
C CYS A 287 22.00 -2.61 4.97
N LYS A 288 21.81 -3.81 5.52
CA LYS A 288 22.89 -4.61 6.08
C LYS A 288 23.66 -5.38 5.01
N GLU A 289 23.00 -5.76 3.94
CA GLU A 289 23.54 -6.55 2.84
C GLU A 289 23.34 -5.82 1.52
N ASP A 290 24.16 -6.14 0.53
CA ASP A 290 24.19 -5.46 -0.76
C ASP A 290 23.14 -6.02 -1.74
N TRP A 291 21.88 -6.17 -1.30
CA TRP A 291 20.79 -6.60 -2.18
C TRP A 291 20.27 -5.48 -3.08
N GLY A 292 20.44 -4.22 -2.67
CA GLY A 292 20.18 -3.03 -3.48
C GLY A 292 18.71 -2.81 -3.88
N PHE A 293 18.54 -1.84 -4.76
CA PHE A 293 17.26 -1.62 -5.42
C PHE A 293 17.07 -2.61 -6.55
N PHE A 294 15.95 -3.33 -6.55
CA PHE A 294 15.51 -4.06 -7.72
C PHE A 294 14.42 -3.24 -8.43
N ILE A 295 14.81 -2.55 -9.50
CA ILE A 295 13.89 -1.76 -10.33
C ILE A 295 14.03 -2.24 -11.76
N ALA A 296 12.96 -2.81 -12.32
CA ALA A 296 12.95 -3.35 -13.67
C ALA A 296 13.32 -2.29 -14.72
N ASP A 297 13.97 -2.70 -15.79
CA ASP A 297 14.42 -1.77 -16.84
C ASP A 297 13.27 -1.06 -17.54
N SER A 298 12.10 -1.70 -17.64
CA SER A 298 10.88 -1.08 -18.15
C SER A 298 10.39 0.07 -17.25
N VAL A 299 10.54 -0.03 -15.92
CA VAL A 299 10.22 1.06 -14.98
C VAL A 299 11.14 2.25 -15.24
N LYS A 300 12.44 2.03 -15.43
CA LYS A 300 13.40 3.09 -15.80
C LYS A 300 13.10 3.70 -17.17
N LYS A 301 12.64 2.88 -18.12
CA LYS A 301 12.33 3.29 -19.49
C LYS A 301 11.07 4.14 -19.59
N PHE A 302 9.98 3.74 -18.93
CA PHE A 302 8.67 4.35 -19.04
C PHE A 302 8.30 5.25 -17.85
N GLY A 303 9.20 5.38 -16.89
CA GLY A 303 9.05 6.19 -15.67
C GLY A 303 10.26 7.07 -15.39
N THR A 304 10.39 7.50 -14.14
CA THR A 304 11.50 8.31 -13.63
C THR A 304 12.11 7.65 -12.40
N VAL A 305 13.40 7.31 -12.47
CA VAL A 305 14.15 6.75 -11.34
C VAL A 305 15.40 7.61 -11.13
N GLU A 306 15.41 8.41 -10.07
CA GLU A 306 16.50 9.36 -9.86
C GLU A 306 16.72 9.72 -8.38
N ASN A 307 17.95 10.16 -8.05
CA ASN A 307 18.32 10.70 -6.76
C ASN A 307 18.00 9.80 -5.56
N ASN A 308 17.97 8.47 -5.74
CA ASN A 308 17.82 7.55 -4.63
C ASN A 308 19.21 7.23 -4.05
N LEU A 309 19.31 7.23 -2.72
CA LEU A 309 20.53 6.92 -2.00
C LEU A 309 20.44 5.53 -1.40
N LEU A 310 21.38 4.67 -1.74
CA LEU A 310 21.58 3.36 -1.11
C LEU A 310 22.91 3.35 -0.37
N TYR A 311 22.87 3.03 0.90
CA TYR A 311 24.03 2.79 1.73
C TYR A 311 23.99 1.37 2.30
N SER A 312 25.08 0.63 2.22
CA SER A 312 25.24 -0.65 2.89
C SER A 312 26.58 -0.68 3.67
N ASP A 313 26.63 -1.48 4.73
CA ASP A 313 27.84 -1.60 5.56
C ASP A 313 29.00 -2.29 4.82
N GLU A 314 28.72 -3.00 3.73
CA GLU A 314 29.70 -3.75 2.94
C GLU A 314 30.13 -3.03 1.66
N SER A 315 29.43 -1.97 1.26
CA SER A 315 29.73 -1.22 0.05
C SER A 315 29.87 0.28 0.32
N GLU A 316 30.72 0.92 -0.46
CA GLU A 316 30.68 2.39 -0.57
C GLU A 316 29.27 2.79 -1.04
N CYS A 317 28.80 3.93 -0.57
CA CYS A 317 27.49 4.47 -0.92
C CYS A 317 27.21 4.38 -2.43
N ILE A 318 26.24 3.55 -2.81
CA ILE A 318 25.84 3.41 -4.20
C ILE A 318 24.74 4.44 -4.46
N ALA A 319 25.08 5.44 -5.24
CA ALA A 319 24.11 6.41 -5.74
C ALA A 319 23.72 6.06 -7.17
N ASN A 320 22.48 6.31 -7.55
CA ASN A 320 22.11 6.29 -8.96
C ASN A 320 22.95 7.27 -9.76
N GLU A 321 23.17 7.00 -11.05
CA GLU A 321 24.12 7.69 -11.96
C GLU A 321 24.08 9.24 -11.94
N LYS A 322 23.09 9.86 -11.31
CA LYS A 322 22.94 11.33 -11.22
C LYS A 322 23.19 11.92 -9.84
N PHE A 323 23.55 11.10 -8.86
CA PHE A 323 23.78 11.57 -7.49
C PHE A 323 25.25 11.45 -7.11
N GLU A 324 25.98 12.56 -7.08
CA GLU A 324 27.30 12.66 -6.48
C GLU A 324 27.17 13.04 -4.99
N LEU A 325 27.53 12.10 -4.10
CA LEU A 325 27.71 12.42 -2.69
C LEU A 325 28.83 13.44 -2.54
N LYS A 326 28.50 14.56 -1.95
CA LYS A 326 29.54 15.50 -1.54
C LYS A 326 30.47 14.81 -0.53
N PRO A 327 31.80 15.00 -0.61
CA PRO A 327 32.78 14.36 0.28
C PRO A 327 32.45 14.51 1.77
N GLU A 328 31.82 15.59 2.16
CA GLU A 328 31.45 15.92 3.55
C GLU A 328 30.37 14.97 4.13
N VAL A 329 29.71 14.18 3.33
CA VAL A 329 28.69 13.19 3.77
C VAL A 329 29.32 11.82 4.07
N LYS A 330 30.55 11.57 3.56
CA LYS A 330 31.30 10.33 3.79
C LYS A 330 31.92 10.23 5.19
N GLU A 331 31.98 11.31 5.96
CA GLU A 331 32.65 11.36 7.27
C GLU A 331 31.69 11.45 8.48
N LYS A 332 30.40 11.24 8.30
CA LYS A 332 29.41 11.20 9.38
C LYS A 332 28.68 9.88 9.44
#